data_549b8182d1ad4a976c14383df5423198
#
_entry.id   549b8182d1ad4a976c14383df5423198
#
_cell.length_a   1.000
_cell.length_b   1.000
_cell.length_c   1.000
_cell.angle_alpha   90.00
_cell.angle_beta   90.00
_cell.angle_gamma   90.00
#
_symmetry.space_group_name_H-M   'P 1'
#
loop_
_entity.id
_entity.type
_entity.pdbx_description
1 polymer ?
#
loop_
_entity_poly.entity_id
_entity_poly.type
_entity_poly.pdbx_seq_one_letter_code
_entity_poly.pdbx_strand_id
1 'polypeptide(L)'
;MAKNTKEAALEYHSQGKPGKIEVVPTKPYSTQRDLSLAYSPGVAEPCLEIEKDSEAAYDYTAKGNLVAVISNGTAVLGLGDIGALAGKPVMEGKGLLFKIFAGIDVFDIEINEKDPEKFIQIVKGIADRKSVGRERV
;
A
#
# COMPACT_ATOMS: atom_id res chain seq x y z
N MET A 1 -8.84 -34.98 -10.86
CA MET A 1 -10.00 -34.41 -10.12
C MET A 1 -9.86 -32.90 -10.01
N ALA A 2 -10.94 -32.17 -10.22
CA ALA A 2 -10.94 -30.73 -9.98
C ALA A 2 -10.72 -30.47 -8.48
N LYS A 3 -9.81 -29.55 -8.14
CA LYS A 3 -9.60 -29.11 -6.75
C LYS A 3 -10.86 -28.46 -6.24
N ASN A 4 -11.20 -28.70 -4.97
CA ASN A 4 -12.29 -27.94 -4.35
C ASN A 4 -11.88 -26.46 -4.19
N THR A 5 -12.85 -25.58 -4.00
CA THR A 5 -12.62 -24.13 -3.93
C THR A 5 -11.61 -23.75 -2.84
N LYS A 6 -11.63 -24.45 -1.70
CA LYS A 6 -10.70 -24.23 -0.58
C LYS A 6 -9.26 -24.49 -1.01
N GLU A 7 -9.01 -25.67 -1.58
CA GLU A 7 -7.67 -26.06 -2.03
C GLU A 7 -7.15 -25.14 -3.13
N ALA A 8 -8.01 -24.84 -4.10
CA ALA A 8 -7.66 -23.94 -5.19
C ALA A 8 -7.33 -22.52 -4.69
N ALA A 9 -8.07 -22.00 -3.72
CA ALA A 9 -7.82 -20.69 -3.14
C ALA A 9 -6.51 -20.64 -2.35
N LEU A 10 -6.22 -21.65 -1.56
CA LEU A 10 -4.95 -21.74 -0.82
C LEU A 10 -3.77 -21.84 -1.77
N GLU A 11 -3.88 -22.65 -2.80
CA GLU A 11 -2.86 -22.79 -3.83
C GLU A 11 -2.63 -21.45 -4.58
N TYR A 12 -3.70 -20.78 -4.99
CA TYR A 12 -3.62 -19.49 -5.66
C TYR A 12 -2.84 -18.47 -4.84
N HIS A 13 -3.03 -18.42 -3.52
CA HIS A 13 -2.36 -17.45 -2.66
C HIS A 13 -0.91 -17.83 -2.28
N SER A 14 -0.54 -19.10 -2.38
CA SER A 14 0.77 -19.58 -1.93
C SER A 14 1.75 -19.86 -3.05
N GLN A 15 1.29 -20.15 -4.26
CA GLN A 15 2.17 -20.51 -5.37
C GLN A 15 2.98 -19.34 -5.92
N GLY A 16 4.20 -19.62 -6.37
CA GLY A 16 5.13 -18.61 -6.86
C GLY A 16 5.54 -17.66 -5.74
N LYS A 17 5.37 -16.35 -5.95
CA LYS A 17 5.47 -15.37 -4.87
C LYS A 17 4.20 -15.42 -4.02
N PRO A 18 4.30 -15.64 -2.71
CA PRO A 18 3.13 -15.61 -1.84
C PRO A 18 2.40 -14.26 -1.88
N GLY A 19 1.09 -14.30 -1.76
CA GLY A 19 0.25 -13.11 -1.80
C GLY A 19 -0.18 -12.72 -3.21
N LYS A 20 -0.70 -11.50 -3.36
CA LYS A 20 -1.30 -11.02 -4.61
C LYS A 20 -0.69 -9.70 -5.11
N ILE A 21 0.20 -9.10 -4.34
CA ILE A 21 0.85 -7.84 -4.70
C ILE A 21 2.35 -7.94 -4.50
N GLU A 22 3.08 -7.11 -5.22
CA GLU A 22 4.51 -6.89 -4.99
C GLU A 22 4.86 -5.42 -5.19
N VAL A 23 5.99 -5.00 -4.63
CA VAL A 23 6.53 -3.65 -4.82
C VAL A 23 7.72 -3.74 -5.76
N VAL A 24 7.67 -2.98 -6.85
CA VAL A 24 8.73 -2.99 -7.88
C VAL A 24 9.27 -1.59 -8.10
N PRO A 25 10.59 -1.43 -8.27
CA PRO A 25 11.18 -0.17 -8.68
C PRO A 25 10.73 0.25 -10.08
N THR A 26 10.63 1.56 -10.32
CA THR A 26 10.24 2.12 -11.63
C THR A 26 11.40 2.77 -12.37
N LYS A 27 12.54 2.96 -11.72
CA LYS A 27 13.72 3.62 -12.28
C LYS A 27 14.83 2.61 -12.53
N PRO A 28 15.78 2.92 -13.43
CA PRO A 28 16.99 2.11 -13.60
C PRO A 28 17.80 2.03 -12.30
N TYR A 29 18.37 0.87 -12.03
CA TYR A 29 19.15 0.63 -10.81
C TYR A 29 20.37 -0.29 -11.03
N SER A 30 20.82 -0.42 -12.27
CA SER A 30 21.89 -1.35 -12.61
C SER A 30 23.29 -0.76 -12.57
N THR A 31 23.43 0.56 -12.54
CA THR A 31 24.73 1.24 -12.54
C THR A 31 24.99 2.01 -11.25
N GLN A 32 26.27 2.31 -10.98
CA GLN A 32 26.67 3.15 -9.86
C GLN A 32 26.06 4.56 -9.97
N ARG A 33 25.96 5.07 -11.19
CA ARG A 33 25.31 6.37 -11.40
C ARG A 33 23.82 6.32 -11.08
N ASP A 34 23.11 5.28 -11.49
CA ASP A 34 21.69 5.11 -11.16
C ASP A 34 21.49 5.16 -9.64
N LEU A 35 22.31 4.43 -8.89
CA LEU A 35 22.23 4.40 -7.45
C LEU A 35 22.54 5.75 -6.82
N SER A 36 23.49 6.50 -7.38
CA SER A 36 23.83 7.84 -6.89
C SER A 36 22.72 8.87 -7.14
N LEU A 37 21.89 8.66 -8.14
CA LEU A 37 20.71 9.49 -8.42
C LEU A 37 19.49 9.04 -7.60
N ALA A 38 19.32 7.73 -7.43
CA ALA A 38 18.18 7.16 -6.70
C ALA A 38 18.30 7.38 -5.19
N TYR A 39 19.51 7.45 -4.67
CA TYR A 39 19.78 7.61 -3.25
C TYR A 39 20.86 8.68 -3.03
N SER A 40 21.92 8.42 -2.29
CA SER A 40 22.93 9.43 -1.96
C SER A 40 23.96 9.61 -3.07
N PRO A 41 24.27 10.86 -3.48
CA PRO A 41 23.80 12.15 -2.96
C PRO A 41 22.57 12.71 -3.70
N GLY A 42 22.18 12.17 -4.86
CA GLY A 42 21.18 12.77 -5.76
C GLY A 42 19.80 12.95 -5.15
N VAL A 43 19.40 12.08 -4.21
CA VAL A 43 18.08 12.11 -3.57
C VAL A 43 17.82 13.40 -2.77
N ALA A 44 18.86 14.14 -2.39
CA ALA A 44 18.71 15.42 -1.70
C ALA A 44 17.95 16.46 -2.55
N GLU A 45 18.14 16.43 -3.88
CA GLU A 45 17.55 17.44 -4.77
C GLU A 45 16.01 17.40 -4.77
N PRO A 46 15.35 16.26 -5.05
CA PRO A 46 13.89 16.20 -4.94
C PRO A 46 13.37 16.45 -3.52
N CYS A 47 14.10 16.06 -2.48
CA CYS A 47 13.72 16.40 -1.11
C CYS A 47 13.64 17.90 -0.88
N LEU A 48 14.63 18.66 -1.35
CA LEU A 48 14.66 20.11 -1.23
C LEU A 48 13.54 20.80 -2.04
N GLU A 49 13.23 20.28 -3.22
CA GLU A 49 12.12 20.79 -4.01
C GLU A 49 10.76 20.59 -3.31
N ILE A 50 10.55 19.43 -2.73
CA ILE A 50 9.33 19.12 -1.96
C ILE A 50 9.24 19.96 -0.68
N GLU A 51 10.37 20.21 -0.02
CA GLU A 51 10.42 21.09 1.17
C GLU A 51 9.97 22.51 0.83
N LYS A 52 10.38 23.04 -0.31
CA LYS A 52 9.96 24.37 -0.80
C LYS A 52 8.48 24.41 -1.18
N ASP A 53 8.02 23.39 -1.87
CA ASP A 53 6.65 23.27 -2.37
C ASP A 53 6.18 21.82 -2.27
N SER A 54 5.26 21.54 -1.36
CA SER A 54 4.75 20.19 -1.14
C SER A 54 4.05 19.58 -2.35
N GLU A 55 3.54 20.38 -3.28
CA GLU A 55 2.93 19.87 -4.52
C GLU A 55 3.96 19.18 -5.42
N ALA A 56 5.24 19.54 -5.30
CA ALA A 56 6.32 18.87 -6.01
C ALA A 56 6.44 17.36 -5.65
N ALA A 57 5.84 16.92 -4.55
CA ALA A 57 5.76 15.50 -4.23
C ALA A 57 5.07 14.67 -5.32
N TYR A 58 4.14 15.25 -6.05
CA TYR A 58 3.47 14.59 -7.18
C TYR A 58 4.37 14.40 -8.39
N ASP A 59 5.41 15.23 -8.52
CA ASP A 59 6.38 15.13 -9.62
C ASP A 59 7.51 14.15 -9.32
N TYR A 60 7.92 14.07 -8.05
CA TYR A 60 9.14 13.38 -7.66
C TYR A 60 8.92 12.10 -6.83
N THR A 61 7.67 11.76 -6.51
CA THR A 61 7.35 10.54 -5.74
C THR A 61 6.17 9.78 -6.36
N ALA A 62 5.95 8.58 -5.87
CA ALA A 62 4.80 7.76 -6.27
C ALA A 62 3.45 8.25 -5.70
N LYS A 63 3.45 9.35 -4.96
CA LYS A 63 2.27 9.84 -4.21
C LYS A 63 1.00 9.98 -5.05
N GLY A 64 1.12 10.37 -6.29
CA GLY A 64 -0.04 10.63 -7.17
C GLY A 64 -0.85 9.39 -7.53
N ASN A 65 -0.28 8.21 -7.39
CA ASN A 65 -0.95 6.95 -7.75
C ASN A 65 -0.74 5.84 -6.72
N LEU A 66 -0.43 6.18 -5.48
CA LEU A 66 -0.19 5.20 -4.42
C LEU A 66 -1.18 5.40 -3.29
N VAL A 67 -2.01 4.38 -3.04
CA VAL A 67 -3.09 4.43 -2.04
C VAL A 67 -2.87 3.33 -1.00
N ALA A 68 -3.03 3.66 0.27
CA ALA A 68 -3.01 2.70 1.35
C ALA A 68 -4.44 2.23 1.67
N VAL A 69 -4.64 0.92 1.75
CA VAL A 69 -5.83 0.30 2.31
C VAL A 69 -5.52 -0.10 3.75
N ILE A 70 -6.26 0.45 4.69
CA ILE A 70 -5.97 0.29 6.12
C ILE A 70 -7.10 -0.47 6.80
N SER A 71 -6.75 -1.46 7.62
CA SER A 71 -7.72 -2.27 8.36
C SER A 71 -7.15 -2.74 9.70
N ASN A 72 -8.02 -2.98 10.66
CA ASN A 72 -7.67 -3.69 11.89
C ASN A 72 -8.24 -5.12 11.95
N GLY A 73 -8.92 -5.57 10.90
CA GLY A 73 -9.43 -6.93 10.80
C GLY A 73 -10.59 -7.26 11.73
N THR A 74 -11.32 -6.25 12.22
CA THR A 74 -12.41 -6.46 13.20
C THR A 74 -13.74 -6.82 12.57
N ALA A 75 -13.93 -6.58 11.29
CA ALA A 75 -15.18 -6.84 10.58
C ALA A 75 -14.92 -7.33 9.15
N VAL A 76 -14.30 -8.48 9.03
CA VAL A 76 -14.02 -9.10 7.73
C VAL A 76 -15.27 -9.84 7.23
N LEU A 77 -15.70 -9.55 6.01
CA LEU A 77 -16.92 -10.07 5.43
C LEU A 77 -17.00 -11.61 5.51
N GLY A 78 -18.04 -12.09 6.18
CA GLY A 78 -18.29 -13.52 6.40
C GLY A 78 -17.47 -14.17 7.52
N LEU A 79 -16.47 -13.47 8.07
CA LEU A 79 -15.55 -14.02 9.08
C LEU A 79 -15.58 -13.24 10.42
N GLY A 80 -16.04 -11.99 10.42
CA GLY A 80 -16.10 -11.15 11.61
C GLY A 80 -14.74 -10.63 12.07
N ASP A 81 -14.50 -10.63 13.37
CA ASP A 81 -13.24 -10.18 13.98
C ASP A 81 -12.21 -11.33 13.98
N ILE A 82 -11.35 -11.33 12.98
CA ILE A 82 -10.29 -12.33 12.84
C ILE A 82 -8.90 -11.77 13.13
N GLY A 83 -8.81 -10.47 13.44
CA GLY A 83 -7.56 -9.79 13.73
C GLY A 83 -6.91 -9.18 12.50
N ALA A 84 -5.98 -8.27 12.76
CA ALA A 84 -5.32 -7.46 11.73
C ALA A 84 -4.60 -8.32 10.69
N LEU A 85 -3.71 -9.19 11.11
CA LEU A 85 -2.89 -9.99 10.21
C LEU A 85 -3.72 -10.94 9.34
N ALA A 86 -4.71 -11.60 9.91
CA ALA A 86 -5.55 -12.54 9.17
C ALA A 86 -6.43 -11.84 8.11
N GLY A 87 -6.67 -10.54 8.26
CA GLY A 87 -7.39 -9.72 7.27
C GLY A 87 -6.56 -9.36 6.04
N LYS A 88 -5.24 -9.53 6.08
CA LYS A 88 -4.33 -9.10 5.00
C LYS A 88 -4.69 -9.67 3.62
N PRO A 89 -5.04 -10.94 3.44
CA PRO A 89 -5.41 -11.44 2.11
C PRO A 89 -6.58 -10.69 1.47
N VAL A 90 -7.55 -10.23 2.27
CA VAL A 90 -8.67 -9.42 1.78
C VAL A 90 -8.19 -8.04 1.35
N MET A 91 -7.28 -7.44 2.11
CA MET A 91 -6.72 -6.11 1.79
C MET A 91 -5.87 -6.16 0.53
N GLU A 92 -5.05 -7.19 0.35
CA GLU A 92 -4.33 -7.41 -0.91
C GLU A 92 -5.29 -7.64 -2.09
N GLY A 93 -6.39 -8.33 -1.85
CA GLY A 93 -7.46 -8.51 -2.85
C GLY A 93 -8.06 -7.17 -3.29
N LYS A 94 -8.27 -6.24 -2.38
CA LYS A 94 -8.68 -4.87 -2.72
C LYS A 94 -7.63 -4.19 -3.59
N GLY A 95 -6.36 -4.32 -3.25
CA GLY A 95 -5.27 -3.79 -4.05
C GLY A 95 -5.27 -4.32 -5.48
N LEU A 96 -5.48 -5.62 -5.66
CA LEU A 96 -5.62 -6.25 -6.96
C LEU A 96 -6.79 -5.65 -7.76
N LEU A 97 -7.94 -5.47 -7.14
CA LEU A 97 -9.12 -4.89 -7.80
C LEU A 97 -8.90 -3.43 -8.21
N PHE A 98 -8.29 -2.61 -7.34
CA PHE A 98 -7.92 -1.24 -7.67
C PHE A 98 -6.99 -1.16 -8.88
N LYS A 99 -6.03 -2.09 -8.96
CA LYS A 99 -5.10 -2.14 -10.09
C LYS A 99 -5.82 -2.50 -11.40
N ILE A 100 -6.65 -3.54 -11.37
CA ILE A 100 -7.37 -4.02 -12.56
C ILE A 100 -8.36 -2.98 -13.08
N PHE A 101 -9.15 -2.38 -12.21
CA PHE A 101 -10.27 -1.52 -12.61
C PHE A 101 -9.92 -0.03 -12.71
N ALA A 102 -8.88 0.43 -12.03
CA ALA A 102 -8.56 1.86 -11.97
C ALA A 102 -7.09 2.17 -12.26
N GLY A 103 -6.22 1.18 -12.40
CA GLY A 103 -4.78 1.39 -12.61
C GLY A 103 -4.07 2.01 -11.41
N ILE A 104 -4.68 1.96 -10.23
CA ILE A 104 -4.14 2.54 -9.00
C ILE A 104 -3.25 1.52 -8.30
N ASP A 105 -2.06 1.95 -7.89
CA ASP A 105 -1.16 1.15 -7.06
C ASP A 105 -1.60 1.22 -5.60
N VAL A 106 -1.81 0.06 -5.00
CA VAL A 106 -2.33 -0.04 -3.64
C VAL A 106 -1.43 -0.93 -2.81
N PHE A 107 -1.16 -0.51 -1.60
CA PHE A 107 -0.56 -1.34 -0.56
C PHE A 107 -1.48 -1.37 0.66
N ASP A 108 -1.30 -2.35 1.52
CA ASP A 108 -2.14 -2.53 2.69
C ASP A 108 -1.35 -2.31 3.97
N ILE A 109 -2.05 -1.77 4.97
CA ILE A 109 -1.53 -1.61 6.33
C ILE A 109 -2.52 -2.24 7.30
N GLU A 110 -2.08 -3.26 8.01
CA GLU A 110 -2.85 -3.91 9.06
C GLU A 110 -2.44 -3.32 10.42
N ILE A 111 -3.39 -2.67 11.09
CA ILE A 111 -3.17 -2.04 12.39
C ILE A 111 -3.74 -2.93 13.49
N ASN A 112 -2.90 -3.41 14.38
CA ASN A 112 -3.32 -4.22 15.52
C ASN A 112 -3.82 -3.34 16.67
N GLU A 113 -4.91 -2.62 16.43
CA GLU A 113 -5.58 -1.79 17.41
C GLU A 113 -7.11 -1.87 17.22
N LYS A 114 -7.82 -2.33 18.21
CA LYS A 114 -9.28 -2.51 18.15
C LYS A 114 -10.05 -1.32 18.71
N ASP A 115 -9.45 -0.49 19.55
CA ASP A 115 -10.10 0.71 20.06
C ASP A 115 -10.24 1.75 18.94
N PRO A 116 -11.47 2.18 18.60
CA PRO A 116 -11.70 3.09 17.48
C PRO A 116 -10.96 4.43 17.61
N GLU A 117 -10.89 5.00 18.80
CA GLU A 117 -10.23 6.29 19.02
C GLU A 117 -8.73 6.18 18.80
N LYS A 118 -8.10 5.13 19.33
CA LYS A 118 -6.67 4.88 19.12
C LYS A 118 -6.36 4.55 17.67
N PHE A 119 -7.19 3.77 17.01
CA PHE A 119 -7.07 3.47 15.58
C PHE A 119 -7.09 4.75 14.74
N ILE A 120 -8.04 5.64 15.00
CA ILE A 120 -8.13 6.94 14.32
C ILE A 120 -6.87 7.77 14.54
N GLN A 121 -6.31 7.81 15.75
CA GLN A 121 -5.09 8.53 16.02
C GLN A 121 -3.89 7.97 15.25
N ILE A 122 -3.78 6.65 15.14
CA ILE A 122 -2.73 6.00 14.34
C ILE A 122 -2.87 6.38 12.86
N VAL A 123 -4.07 6.29 12.30
CA VAL A 123 -4.33 6.65 10.90
C VAL A 123 -4.00 8.13 10.63
N LYS A 124 -4.38 9.02 11.54
CA LYS A 124 -4.01 10.44 11.43
C LYS A 124 -2.51 10.68 11.39
N GLY A 125 -1.74 9.88 12.12
CA GLY A 125 -0.27 9.97 12.12
C GLY A 125 0.37 9.45 10.85
N ILE A 126 -0.25 8.48 10.19
CA ILE A 126 0.23 7.90 8.93
C ILE A 126 -0.12 8.82 7.74
N ALA A 127 -1.27 9.46 7.79
CA ALA A 127 -1.78 10.26 6.69
C ALA A 127 -0.91 11.49 6.43
N ASP A 128 -0.47 11.65 5.19
CA ASP A 128 0.13 12.89 4.71
C ASP A 128 -0.97 13.92 4.48
N ARG A 129 -1.11 14.83 5.42
CA ARG A 129 -2.25 15.74 5.49
C ARG A 129 -2.37 16.74 4.36
N LYS A 130 -1.29 17.02 3.64
CA LYS A 130 -1.33 17.98 2.55
C LYS A 130 -1.92 17.40 1.27
N SER A 131 -2.05 16.10 1.20
CA SER A 131 -2.57 15.42 0.01
C SER A 131 -4.03 15.05 0.13
N VAL A 132 -4.66 15.42 1.20
CA VAL A 132 -5.99 14.89 1.45
C VAL A 132 -7.01 15.72 0.71
N GLY A 133 -7.59 15.08 -0.27
CA GLY A 133 -8.98 15.31 -0.56
C GLY A 133 -9.81 14.87 0.63
N ARG A 134 -9.61 15.48 1.77
CA ARG A 134 -10.23 15.16 3.05
C ARG A 134 -11.73 15.20 3.04
N GLU A 135 -12.23 15.86 2.05
CA GLU A 135 -13.64 16.18 1.92
C GLU A 135 -14.44 15.02 1.36
N ARG A 136 -13.78 13.93 0.99
CA ARG A 136 -14.42 12.95 0.11
C ARG A 136 -14.23 11.50 0.50
N VAL A 137 -14.16 11.29 1.74
CA VAL A 137 -14.22 9.90 2.20
C VAL A 137 -15.66 9.49 2.37
#